data_9f3a1ddfaa41d14d3396305d78bdc6da
#
_entry.id   9f3a1ddfaa41d14d3396305d78bdc6da
#
_cell.length_a   1.000
_cell.length_b   1.000
_cell.length_c   1.000
_cell.angle_alpha   90.00
_cell.angle_beta   90.00
_cell.angle_gamma   90.00
#
_symmetry.space_group_name_H-M   'P 1'
#
loop_
_entity.id
_entity.type
_entity.pdbx_description
1 polymer ?
#
loop_
_entity_poly.entity_id
_entity_poly.type
_entity_poly.pdbx_seq_one_letter_code
_entity_poly.pdbx_strand_id
1 'polypeptide(L)'
;AQTAEELPYGCRYSPLTAFREEEGPPVRVVQVKAPEEDDLKSDLSAETMADWIAADIRRKVDEGAMPGHCAILMRRSSKAQAMVDALELQGLEASLAMRSDFSRRLELVDLREMVRCLTAPGDAKAWVHTLRSSFFGISDPDITAAIAAGCRGMDDAGADGLPRTVREANRMLRRLRGAAVELHLADFLYQLLLSTDMIAGVEASGYSVERRLGSLATVLEMAMEGTIGSCEELLSHLTDRAPGGGRPDPAIPRPDMQAVTIATIYRSKGLAYEHVYLVETAFSRNTQKDILLRDLHARRGAVYLSGELQTPAYPLLELREGWREAAETRRLFYVAATRPRTSLTVLVAGDDAGGDTMQTLREPLLEAARTAPEGVRRTLAANAGS
;
A
#
# COMPACT_ATOMS: atom_id res chain seq x y z
N ALA A 1 27.70 -8.79 -21.52
CA ALA A 1 27.09 -7.94 -20.52
C ALA A 1 27.49 -6.51 -20.81
N GLN A 2 26.55 -5.66 -21.24
CA GLN A 2 26.79 -4.23 -21.42
C GLN A 2 27.04 -3.62 -20.05
N THR A 3 28.14 -2.92 -19.87
CA THR A 3 28.48 -2.25 -18.62
C THR A 3 27.54 -1.06 -18.41
N ALA A 4 27.29 -0.68 -17.15
CA ALA A 4 26.39 0.42 -16.78
C ALA A 4 26.77 1.78 -17.43
N GLU A 5 27.97 1.91 -17.99
CA GLU A 5 28.47 3.09 -18.70
C GLU A 5 27.89 3.23 -20.13
N GLU A 6 27.31 2.17 -20.70
CA GLU A 6 26.82 2.18 -22.08
C GLU A 6 25.33 2.55 -22.23
N LEU A 7 24.62 2.72 -21.13
CA LEU A 7 23.22 3.13 -21.17
C LEU A 7 23.10 4.65 -21.03
N PRO A 8 22.34 5.33 -21.92
CA PRO A 8 22.23 6.80 -21.94
C PRO A 8 21.72 7.44 -20.65
N TYR A 9 21.19 6.67 -19.73
CA TYR A 9 20.64 7.12 -18.43
C TYR A 9 21.30 6.42 -17.24
N GLY A 10 22.38 5.67 -17.45
CA GLY A 10 23.14 4.99 -16.41
C GLY A 10 23.91 5.97 -15.52
N CYS A 11 23.89 5.77 -14.21
CA CYS A 11 24.81 6.45 -13.31
C CYS A 11 26.16 5.71 -13.31
N ARG A 12 27.24 6.47 -13.24
CA ARG A 12 28.57 5.88 -13.07
C ARG A 12 28.63 5.19 -11.72
N TYR A 13 28.87 3.88 -11.73
CA TYR A 13 29.00 3.11 -10.50
C TYR A 13 30.36 3.43 -9.84
N SER A 14 30.32 3.81 -8.57
CA SER A 14 31.51 3.88 -7.72
C SER A 14 31.46 2.70 -6.75
N PRO A 15 32.47 1.85 -6.70
CA PRO A 15 32.50 0.73 -5.76
C PRO A 15 32.38 1.22 -4.33
N LEU A 16 31.51 0.58 -3.54
CA LEU A 16 31.43 0.84 -2.11
C LEU A 16 32.51 0.04 -1.39
N THR A 17 33.17 0.68 -0.44
CA THR A 17 34.08 0.00 0.49
C THR A 17 33.28 -0.48 1.68
N ALA A 18 33.43 -1.76 2.05
CA ALA A 18 32.79 -2.31 3.24
C ALA A 18 33.33 -1.59 4.48
N PHE A 19 32.44 -1.07 5.32
CA PHE A 19 32.80 -0.39 6.57
C PHE A 19 33.04 -1.40 7.70
N ARG A 20 32.35 -2.56 7.65
CA ARG A 20 32.53 -3.66 8.61
C ARG A 20 33.52 -4.66 8.04
N GLU A 21 34.49 -5.06 8.86
CA GLU A 21 35.51 -6.07 8.50
C GLU A 21 34.98 -7.50 8.62
N GLU A 22 33.81 -7.69 9.23
CA GLU A 22 33.15 -9.00 9.31
C GLU A 22 32.64 -9.44 7.94
N GLU A 23 32.63 -10.74 7.70
CA GLU A 23 32.06 -11.39 6.52
C GLU A 23 30.68 -10.77 6.24
N GLY A 24 30.51 -10.24 5.05
CA GLY A 24 29.33 -9.48 4.66
C GLY A 24 28.04 -10.25 4.91
N PRO A 25 26.91 -9.57 5.05
CA PRO A 25 25.62 -10.19 5.35
C PRO A 25 25.33 -11.28 4.32
N PRO A 26 24.84 -12.46 4.74
CA PRO A 26 24.52 -13.52 3.80
C PRO A 26 23.43 -13.05 2.84
N VAL A 27 23.73 -13.08 1.55
CA VAL A 27 22.75 -12.81 0.50
C VAL A 27 22.14 -14.13 0.06
N ARG A 28 20.81 -14.25 0.15
CA ARG A 28 20.05 -15.39 -0.35
C ARG A 28 19.22 -14.98 -1.55
N VAL A 29 19.29 -15.75 -2.62
CA VAL A 29 18.37 -15.65 -3.74
C VAL A 29 17.43 -16.85 -3.67
N VAL A 30 16.14 -16.57 -3.48
CA VAL A 30 15.11 -17.60 -3.36
C VAL A 30 14.25 -17.57 -4.62
N GLN A 31 14.26 -18.68 -5.36
CA GLN A 31 13.39 -18.85 -6.50
C GLN A 31 12.11 -19.56 -6.06
N VAL A 32 10.98 -18.88 -6.16
CA VAL A 32 9.68 -19.42 -5.80
C VAL A 32 9.00 -19.91 -7.07
N LYS A 33 8.64 -21.20 -7.11
CA LYS A 33 7.87 -21.79 -8.22
C LYS A 33 6.39 -21.58 -7.96
N ALA A 34 5.68 -21.03 -8.95
CA ALA A 34 4.22 -21.05 -8.93
C ALA A 34 3.71 -22.49 -9.11
N PRO A 35 2.56 -22.84 -8.53
CA PRO A 35 1.88 -24.12 -8.83
C PRO A 35 1.61 -24.24 -10.34
N GLU A 36 1.67 -25.44 -10.87
CA GLU A 36 1.59 -25.71 -12.34
C GLU A 36 0.19 -25.47 -12.94
N GLU A 37 -0.83 -25.21 -12.13
CA GLU A 37 -2.22 -25.05 -12.57
C GLU A 37 -2.66 -23.58 -12.65
N ASP A 38 -3.11 -23.21 -13.86
CA ASP A 38 -4.05 -22.17 -14.26
C ASP A 38 -3.69 -20.68 -14.37
N ASP A 39 -4.56 -19.97 -15.12
CA ASP A 39 -4.52 -18.55 -15.59
C ASP A 39 -4.36 -17.46 -14.51
N LEU A 40 -4.29 -17.82 -13.24
CA LEU A 40 -4.11 -16.98 -12.04
C LEU A 40 -2.62 -16.87 -11.58
N LYS A 41 -1.67 -17.22 -12.43
CA LYS A 41 -0.24 -17.38 -12.11
C LYS A 41 0.41 -16.20 -11.37
N SER A 42 -0.05 -14.96 -11.56
CA SER A 42 0.57 -13.79 -10.91
C SER A 42 0.17 -13.61 -9.45
N ASP A 43 -1.05 -13.97 -9.07
CA ASP A 43 -1.56 -13.77 -7.72
C ASP A 43 -1.15 -14.94 -6.83
N LEU A 44 -1.24 -16.17 -7.32
CA LEU A 44 -0.73 -17.37 -6.64
C LEU A 44 0.78 -17.30 -6.36
N SER A 45 1.57 -16.71 -7.27
CA SER A 45 3.01 -16.51 -7.02
C SER A 45 3.27 -15.48 -5.90
N ALA A 46 2.39 -14.49 -5.73
CA ALA A 46 2.52 -13.50 -4.67
C ALA A 46 2.17 -14.08 -3.30
N GLU A 47 1.11 -14.87 -3.22
CA GLU A 47 0.70 -15.58 -2.00
C GLU A 47 1.77 -16.58 -1.58
N THR A 48 2.27 -17.41 -2.49
CA THR A 48 3.36 -18.36 -2.21
C THR A 48 4.63 -17.66 -1.72
N MET A 49 4.97 -16.49 -2.29
CA MET A 49 6.10 -15.69 -1.80
C MET A 49 5.84 -15.14 -0.41
N ALA A 50 4.61 -14.69 -0.15
CA ALA A 50 4.22 -14.15 1.14
C ALA A 50 4.29 -15.21 2.23
N ASP A 51 3.76 -16.39 1.98
CA ASP A 51 3.80 -17.53 2.91
C ASP A 51 5.24 -17.94 3.23
N TRP A 52 6.09 -18.03 2.21
CA TRP A 52 7.49 -18.36 2.41
C TRP A 52 8.23 -17.31 3.27
N ILE A 53 7.99 -16.03 2.99
CA ILE A 53 8.60 -14.92 3.75
C ILE A 53 8.12 -14.96 5.20
N ALA A 54 6.81 -15.11 5.41
CA ALA A 54 6.23 -15.14 6.75
C ALA A 54 6.78 -16.30 7.58
N ALA A 55 6.92 -17.48 6.98
CA ALA A 55 7.52 -18.65 7.62
C ALA A 55 9.02 -18.44 7.95
N ASP A 56 9.81 -17.83 7.03
CA ASP A 56 11.24 -17.55 7.28
C ASP A 56 11.41 -16.47 8.36
N ILE A 57 10.55 -15.45 8.39
CA ILE A 57 10.56 -14.44 9.47
C ILE A 57 10.16 -15.08 10.80
N ARG A 58 9.10 -15.92 10.83
CA ARG A 58 8.69 -16.64 12.05
C ARG A 58 9.85 -17.44 12.61
N ARG A 59 10.54 -18.22 11.77
CA ARG A 59 11.72 -18.98 12.17
C ARG A 59 12.82 -18.09 12.78
N LYS A 60 13.10 -16.91 12.17
CA LYS A 60 14.08 -15.95 12.73
C LYS A 60 13.64 -15.39 14.07
N VAL A 61 12.36 -15.14 14.24
CA VAL A 61 11.79 -14.67 15.52
C VAL A 61 11.92 -15.77 16.58
N ASP A 62 11.68 -17.02 16.22
CA ASP A 62 11.88 -18.18 17.12
C ASP A 62 13.36 -18.38 17.49
N GLU A 63 14.28 -17.98 16.60
CA GLU A 63 15.74 -17.95 16.83
C GLU A 63 16.17 -16.70 17.66
N GLY A 64 15.25 -15.81 18.04
CA GLY A 64 15.49 -14.67 18.93
C GLY A 64 15.56 -13.29 18.24
N ALA A 65 15.29 -13.20 16.94
CA ALA A 65 15.18 -11.90 16.27
C ALA A 65 13.88 -11.19 16.68
N MET A 66 13.91 -9.87 16.79
CA MET A 66 12.68 -9.10 16.97
C MET A 66 11.95 -8.91 15.61
N PRO A 67 10.61 -8.96 15.55
CA PRO A 67 9.86 -8.73 14.31
C PRO A 67 10.25 -7.41 13.63
N GLY A 68 10.43 -6.32 14.37
CA GLY A 68 10.83 -5.01 13.84
C GLY A 68 12.24 -4.94 13.25
N HIS A 69 13.07 -5.97 13.43
CA HIS A 69 14.34 -6.11 12.73
C HIS A 69 14.18 -6.55 11.27
N CYS A 70 12.98 -7.04 10.90
CA CYS A 70 12.67 -7.55 9.58
C CYS A 70 11.91 -6.52 8.75
N ALA A 71 12.32 -6.35 7.50
CA ALA A 71 11.61 -5.50 6.54
C ALA A 71 11.36 -6.22 5.22
N ILE A 72 10.13 -6.12 4.71
CA ILE A 72 9.73 -6.58 3.38
C ILE A 72 9.68 -5.35 2.48
N LEU A 73 10.58 -5.29 1.51
CA LEU A 73 10.67 -4.19 0.56
C LEU A 73 10.10 -4.60 -0.79
N MET A 74 9.23 -3.77 -1.35
CA MET A 74 8.61 -4.00 -2.65
C MET A 74 8.56 -2.72 -3.48
N ARG A 75 8.44 -2.84 -4.79
CA ARG A 75 8.33 -1.66 -5.67
C ARG A 75 6.95 -1.04 -5.61
N ARG A 76 5.89 -1.86 -5.60
CA ARG A 76 4.48 -1.44 -5.62
C ARG A 76 3.74 -2.01 -4.42
N SER A 77 2.70 -1.29 -3.98
CA SER A 77 1.88 -1.68 -2.84
C SER A 77 0.77 -2.70 -3.16
N SER A 78 0.59 -3.05 -4.44
CA SER A 78 -0.54 -3.89 -4.87
C SER A 78 -0.60 -5.26 -4.20
N LYS A 79 0.55 -5.80 -3.81
CA LYS A 79 0.67 -7.12 -3.18
C LYS A 79 0.98 -7.06 -1.67
N ALA A 80 0.89 -5.87 -1.08
CA ALA A 80 1.17 -5.69 0.34
C ALA A 80 0.18 -6.42 1.24
N GLN A 81 -1.07 -6.52 0.82
CA GLN A 81 -2.10 -7.20 1.61
C GLN A 81 -1.77 -8.69 1.78
N ALA A 82 -1.37 -9.37 0.71
CA ALA A 82 -0.96 -10.78 0.81
C ALA A 82 0.19 -10.99 1.81
N MET A 83 1.14 -10.02 1.90
CA MET A 83 2.20 -10.08 2.90
C MET A 83 1.70 -9.89 4.33
N VAL A 84 0.71 -9.00 4.52
CA VAL A 84 0.06 -8.80 5.82
C VAL A 84 -0.64 -10.07 6.25
N ASP A 85 -1.49 -10.62 5.38
CA ASP A 85 -2.32 -11.80 5.67
C ASP A 85 -1.43 -13.01 6.02
N ALA A 86 -0.35 -13.22 5.28
CA ALA A 86 0.60 -14.31 5.55
C ALA A 86 1.35 -14.12 6.88
N LEU A 87 1.74 -12.89 7.25
CA LEU A 87 2.37 -12.60 8.55
C LEU A 87 1.39 -12.83 9.69
N GLU A 88 0.14 -12.41 9.55
CA GLU A 88 -0.91 -12.60 10.56
C GLU A 88 -1.21 -14.09 10.78
N LEU A 89 -1.24 -14.91 9.72
CA LEU A 89 -1.37 -16.36 9.83
C LEU A 89 -0.22 -17.01 10.64
N GLN A 90 0.95 -16.39 10.63
CA GLN A 90 2.10 -16.82 11.46
C GLN A 90 2.12 -16.15 12.85
N GLY A 91 1.09 -15.38 13.23
CA GLY A 91 1.03 -14.66 14.50
C GLY A 91 2.05 -13.52 14.61
N LEU A 92 2.41 -12.91 13.48
CA LEU A 92 3.34 -11.78 13.41
C LEU A 92 2.57 -10.50 13.05
N GLU A 93 2.80 -9.44 13.81
CA GLU A 93 2.25 -8.12 13.46
C GLU A 93 2.98 -7.51 12.28
N ALA A 94 2.22 -6.83 11.40
CA ALA A 94 2.74 -6.14 10.24
C ALA A 94 2.53 -4.62 10.34
N SER A 95 3.61 -3.85 10.13
CA SER A 95 3.56 -2.40 10.00
C SER A 95 3.71 -1.99 8.54
N LEU A 96 2.64 -1.47 7.94
CA LEU A 96 2.66 -0.99 6.57
C LEU A 96 3.27 0.42 6.49
N ALA A 97 4.56 0.52 6.20
CA ALA A 97 5.23 1.77 5.87
C ALA A 97 5.11 2.07 4.36
N MET A 98 3.91 1.91 3.81
CA MET A 98 3.62 2.25 2.42
C MET A 98 2.94 3.61 2.35
N ARG A 99 2.90 4.24 1.16
CA ARG A 99 1.79 5.11 0.80
C ARG A 99 0.55 4.21 0.72
N SER A 100 0.00 3.80 1.87
CA SER A 100 -1.40 3.51 1.87
C SER A 100 -2.05 4.81 1.42
N ASP A 101 -2.96 4.74 0.46
CA ASP A 101 -3.88 5.83 0.27
C ASP A 101 -4.55 6.03 1.64
N PHE A 102 -3.99 6.96 2.42
CA PHE A 102 -4.52 7.30 3.76
C PHE A 102 -6.03 7.46 3.67
N SER A 103 -6.49 8.10 2.58
CA SER A 103 -7.91 8.28 2.28
C SER A 103 -8.68 6.98 1.94
N ARG A 104 -8.01 5.86 1.70
CA ARG A 104 -8.66 4.55 1.43
C ARG A 104 -8.77 3.64 2.64
N ARG A 105 -8.20 4.02 3.77
CA ARG A 105 -8.39 3.28 5.01
C ARG A 105 -9.86 3.28 5.38
N LEU A 106 -10.37 2.13 5.80
CA LEU A 106 -11.81 1.94 6.04
C LEU A 106 -12.39 3.00 6.97
N GLU A 107 -11.71 3.27 8.08
CA GLU A 107 -12.10 4.28 9.06
C GLU A 107 -12.17 5.71 8.47
N LEU A 108 -11.32 6.02 7.50
CA LEU A 108 -11.32 7.33 6.82
C LEU A 108 -12.33 7.38 5.68
N VAL A 109 -12.60 6.25 5.03
CA VAL A 109 -13.73 6.11 4.10
C VAL A 109 -15.04 6.30 4.87
N ASP A 110 -15.19 5.65 6.03
CA ASP A 110 -16.35 5.81 6.91
C ASP A 110 -16.50 7.27 7.35
N LEU A 111 -15.41 7.90 7.78
CA LEU A 111 -15.39 9.32 8.18
C LEU A 111 -15.77 10.24 7.00
N ARG A 112 -15.23 9.99 5.82
CA ARG A 112 -15.55 10.75 4.60
C ARG A 112 -17.04 10.66 4.27
N GLU A 113 -17.61 9.46 4.27
CA GLU A 113 -19.02 9.27 3.94
C GLU A 113 -19.93 9.85 5.05
N MET A 114 -19.51 9.77 6.32
CA MET A 114 -20.20 10.46 7.43
C MET A 114 -20.26 11.97 7.21
N VAL A 115 -19.11 12.61 6.95
CA VAL A 115 -19.07 14.07 6.72
C VAL A 115 -19.87 14.44 5.46
N ARG A 116 -19.82 13.61 4.39
CA ARG A 116 -20.64 13.79 3.20
C ARG A 116 -22.13 13.70 3.51
N CYS A 117 -22.55 12.73 4.30
CA CYS A 117 -23.93 12.59 4.74
C CYS A 117 -24.43 13.83 5.48
N LEU A 118 -23.57 14.46 6.30
CA LEU A 118 -23.93 15.66 7.06
C LEU A 118 -23.97 16.92 6.17
N THR A 119 -23.06 17.05 5.21
CA THR A 119 -22.95 18.22 4.33
C THR A 119 -23.88 18.16 3.12
N ALA A 120 -24.23 16.94 2.68
CA ALA A 120 -25.12 16.67 1.55
C ALA A 120 -26.27 15.73 1.98
N PRO A 121 -27.26 16.21 2.74
CA PRO A 121 -28.29 15.35 3.36
C PRO A 121 -29.19 14.61 2.35
N GLY A 122 -29.17 15.00 1.07
CA GLY A 122 -29.84 14.30 -0.01
C GLY A 122 -29.04 13.14 -0.63
N ASP A 123 -27.79 12.92 -0.21
CA ASP A 123 -26.97 11.80 -0.69
C ASP A 123 -27.34 10.51 0.01
N ALA A 124 -28.29 9.76 -0.57
CA ALA A 124 -28.75 8.48 -0.03
C ALA A 124 -27.66 7.43 0.10
N LYS A 125 -26.62 7.49 -0.76
CA LYS A 125 -25.48 6.54 -0.68
C LYS A 125 -24.62 6.82 0.54
N ALA A 126 -24.29 8.09 0.78
CA ALA A 126 -23.55 8.51 1.95
C ALA A 126 -24.33 8.16 3.23
N TRP A 127 -25.66 8.36 3.23
CA TRP A 127 -26.50 8.00 4.36
C TRP A 127 -26.50 6.49 4.64
N VAL A 128 -26.71 5.62 3.62
CA VAL A 128 -26.68 4.16 3.78
C VAL A 128 -25.31 3.70 4.26
N HIS A 129 -24.24 4.23 3.66
CA HIS A 129 -22.87 3.88 4.08
C HIS A 129 -22.63 4.25 5.54
N THR A 130 -23.03 5.44 5.95
CA THR A 130 -22.89 5.94 7.32
C THR A 130 -23.64 5.06 8.33
N LEU A 131 -24.87 4.65 8.04
CA LEU A 131 -25.64 3.76 8.92
C LEU A 131 -24.96 2.39 9.10
N ARG A 132 -24.38 1.86 8.03
CA ARG A 132 -23.70 0.55 8.03
C ARG A 132 -22.31 0.61 8.65
N SER A 133 -21.66 1.76 8.63
CA SER A 133 -20.28 1.96 9.06
C SER A 133 -20.08 1.75 10.57
N SER A 134 -18.82 1.79 10.99
CA SER A 134 -18.42 1.69 12.40
C SER A 134 -19.03 2.80 13.30
N PHE A 135 -19.62 3.85 12.71
CA PHE A 135 -20.30 4.91 13.48
C PHE A 135 -21.62 4.47 14.12
N PHE A 136 -22.35 3.57 13.45
CA PHE A 136 -23.68 3.14 13.92
C PHE A 136 -23.87 1.62 13.89
N GLY A 137 -23.17 0.88 13.04
CA GLY A 137 -23.24 -0.58 12.97
C GLY A 137 -24.63 -1.15 12.67
N ILE A 138 -25.48 -0.40 11.96
CA ILE A 138 -26.87 -0.81 11.70
C ILE A 138 -26.90 -1.93 10.68
N SER A 139 -27.72 -2.94 10.96
CA SER A 139 -27.84 -4.16 10.13
C SER A 139 -28.46 -3.87 8.76
N ASP A 140 -28.04 -4.61 7.72
CA ASP A 140 -28.61 -4.51 6.39
C ASP A 140 -30.15 -4.73 6.34
N PRO A 141 -30.74 -5.66 7.13
CA PRO A 141 -32.19 -5.78 7.26
C PRO A 141 -32.89 -4.51 7.73
N ASP A 142 -32.35 -3.84 8.76
CA ASP A 142 -32.95 -2.61 9.29
C ASP A 142 -32.84 -1.46 8.27
N ILE A 143 -31.71 -1.35 7.58
CA ILE A 143 -31.52 -0.35 6.51
C ILE A 143 -32.50 -0.61 5.37
N THR A 144 -32.66 -1.89 4.98
CA THR A 144 -33.59 -2.29 3.90
C THR A 144 -35.05 -1.99 4.30
N ALA A 145 -35.43 -2.28 5.55
CA ALA A 145 -36.76 -1.96 6.07
C ALA A 145 -37.00 -0.46 6.07
N ALA A 146 -36.02 0.36 6.43
CA ALA A 146 -36.12 1.82 6.39
C ALA A 146 -36.33 2.35 4.97
N ILE A 147 -35.57 1.79 3.99
CA ILE A 147 -35.71 2.14 2.57
C ILE A 147 -37.09 1.73 2.05
N ALA A 148 -37.60 0.56 2.43
CA ALA A 148 -38.93 0.08 2.06
C ALA A 148 -40.05 0.97 2.66
N ALA A 149 -39.83 1.51 3.86
CA ALA A 149 -40.71 2.51 4.48
C ALA A 149 -40.62 3.92 3.87
N GLY A 150 -39.83 4.09 2.80
CA GLY A 150 -39.69 5.35 2.08
C GLY A 150 -38.61 6.30 2.60
N CYS A 151 -37.82 5.88 3.62
CA CYS A 151 -36.71 6.70 4.12
C CYS A 151 -35.54 6.72 3.10
N ARG A 152 -35.05 7.89 2.74
CA ARG A 152 -33.97 8.12 1.78
C ARG A 152 -32.79 8.90 2.38
N GLY A 153 -32.94 9.40 3.62
CA GLY A 153 -31.96 10.22 4.28
C GLY A 153 -32.30 10.53 5.72
N MET A 154 -31.45 11.27 6.40
CA MET A 154 -31.59 11.60 7.82
C MET A 154 -32.82 12.49 8.11
N ASP A 155 -33.30 13.26 7.12
CA ASP A 155 -34.41 14.20 7.28
C ASP A 155 -35.80 13.54 7.12
N ASP A 156 -35.86 12.31 6.61
CA ASP A 156 -37.09 11.53 6.45
C ASP A 156 -37.56 10.92 7.80
N ALA A 157 -37.89 11.80 8.76
CA ALA A 157 -38.20 11.39 10.11
C ALA A 157 -39.62 10.85 10.32
N GLY A 158 -40.50 10.95 9.31
CA GLY A 158 -41.94 10.71 9.41
C GLY A 158 -42.43 9.39 8.79
N ALA A 159 -41.56 8.51 8.34
CA ALA A 159 -41.96 7.24 7.76
C ALA A 159 -42.53 6.30 8.83
N ASP A 160 -43.83 5.95 8.72
CA ASP A 160 -44.43 4.94 9.57
C ASP A 160 -43.73 3.59 9.32
N GLY A 161 -43.32 2.92 10.41
CA GLY A 161 -42.62 1.64 10.31
C GLY A 161 -41.08 1.74 10.26
N LEU A 162 -40.52 2.92 10.46
CA LEU A 162 -39.05 3.08 10.51
C LEU A 162 -38.43 2.31 11.67
N PRO A 163 -37.42 1.42 11.47
CA PRO A 163 -36.73 0.72 12.55
C PRO A 163 -36.22 1.69 13.63
N ARG A 164 -36.28 1.26 14.89
CA ARG A 164 -35.84 2.10 16.02
C ARG A 164 -34.39 2.53 15.88
N THR A 165 -33.52 1.61 15.48
CA THR A 165 -32.07 1.81 15.26
C THR A 165 -31.83 2.93 14.24
N VAL A 166 -32.50 2.90 13.10
CA VAL A 166 -32.40 3.94 12.05
C VAL A 166 -32.96 5.28 12.53
N ARG A 167 -34.06 5.26 13.28
CA ARG A 167 -34.69 6.48 13.84
C ARG A 167 -33.74 7.19 14.81
N GLU A 168 -33.08 6.43 15.69
CA GLU A 168 -32.10 6.94 16.64
C GLU A 168 -30.86 7.50 15.93
N ALA A 169 -30.32 6.78 14.94
CA ALA A 169 -29.22 7.24 14.11
C ALA A 169 -29.55 8.54 13.35
N ASN A 170 -30.72 8.63 12.71
CA ASN A 170 -31.15 9.84 12.01
C ASN A 170 -31.30 11.04 12.99
N ARG A 171 -31.74 10.80 14.22
CA ARG A 171 -31.79 11.86 15.26
C ARG A 171 -30.35 12.32 15.59
N MET A 172 -29.41 11.40 15.75
CA MET A 172 -28.02 11.73 16.03
C MET A 172 -27.40 12.49 14.86
N LEU A 173 -27.59 12.03 13.61
CA LEU A 173 -27.09 12.70 12.40
C LEU A 173 -27.57 14.14 12.28
N ARG A 174 -28.85 14.42 12.58
CA ARG A 174 -29.36 15.80 12.60
C ARG A 174 -28.69 16.68 13.67
N ARG A 175 -28.38 16.12 14.84
CA ARG A 175 -27.62 16.86 15.88
C ARG A 175 -26.20 17.16 15.42
N LEU A 176 -25.53 16.16 14.87
CA LEU A 176 -24.15 16.29 14.38
C LEU A 176 -24.07 17.27 13.20
N ARG A 177 -25.10 17.33 12.33
CA ARG A 177 -25.17 18.33 11.28
C ARG A 177 -25.22 19.76 11.85
N GLY A 178 -25.97 19.98 12.90
CA GLY A 178 -25.96 21.27 13.61
C GLY A 178 -24.58 21.61 14.16
N ALA A 179 -23.96 20.66 14.84
CA ALA A 179 -22.62 20.82 15.40
C ALA A 179 -21.55 21.07 14.31
N ALA A 180 -21.66 20.44 13.14
CA ALA A 180 -20.73 20.63 12.01
C ALA A 180 -20.78 22.07 11.44
N VAL A 181 -21.89 22.80 11.64
CA VAL A 181 -22.03 24.19 11.22
C VAL A 181 -21.57 25.17 12.30
N GLU A 182 -21.79 24.83 13.57
CA GLU A 182 -21.57 25.74 14.70
C GLU A 182 -20.17 25.66 15.31
N LEU A 183 -19.49 24.49 15.21
CA LEU A 183 -18.22 24.23 15.86
C LEU A 183 -17.04 24.37 14.90
N HIS A 184 -15.86 24.64 15.45
CA HIS A 184 -14.62 24.43 14.71
C HIS A 184 -14.43 22.96 14.37
N LEU A 185 -13.77 22.67 13.26
CA LEU A 185 -13.64 21.29 12.76
C LEU A 185 -13.06 20.33 13.81
N ALA A 186 -12.06 20.74 14.56
CA ALA A 186 -11.44 19.90 15.60
C ALA A 186 -12.47 19.54 16.71
N ASP A 187 -13.22 20.50 17.18
CA ASP A 187 -14.25 20.30 18.22
C ASP A 187 -15.40 19.44 17.69
N PHE A 188 -15.80 19.67 16.44
CA PHE A 188 -16.80 18.85 15.76
C PHE A 188 -16.34 17.40 15.64
N LEU A 189 -15.11 17.14 15.15
CA LEU A 189 -14.57 15.79 15.02
C LEU A 189 -14.45 15.08 16.37
N TYR A 190 -14.01 15.79 17.39
CA TYR A 190 -13.97 15.28 18.76
C TYR A 190 -15.37 14.89 19.27
N GLN A 191 -16.36 15.78 19.10
CA GLN A 191 -17.74 15.49 19.45
C GLN A 191 -18.32 14.33 18.64
N LEU A 192 -18.02 14.24 17.34
CA LEU A 192 -18.42 13.15 16.46
C LEU A 192 -17.94 11.80 17.00
N LEU A 193 -16.64 11.68 17.29
CA LEU A 193 -16.03 10.44 17.78
C LEU A 193 -16.56 10.01 19.15
N LEU A 194 -16.86 10.96 20.05
CA LEU A 194 -17.41 10.66 21.36
C LEU A 194 -18.91 10.37 21.36
N SER A 195 -19.67 10.91 20.40
CA SER A 195 -21.12 10.75 20.33
C SER A 195 -21.58 9.54 19.57
N THR A 196 -20.68 8.86 18.88
CA THR A 196 -20.97 7.69 18.05
C THR A 196 -20.22 6.47 18.57
N ASP A 197 -20.61 5.29 18.09
CA ASP A 197 -19.96 4.02 18.44
C ASP A 197 -18.68 3.75 17.67
N MET A 198 -18.10 4.76 16.99
CA MET A 198 -16.94 4.59 16.10
C MET A 198 -15.76 3.95 16.82
N ILE A 199 -15.40 4.40 18.02
CA ILE A 199 -14.27 3.86 18.79
C ILE A 199 -14.57 2.41 19.18
N ALA A 200 -15.76 2.16 19.75
CA ALA A 200 -16.18 0.82 20.13
C ALA A 200 -16.30 -0.12 18.94
N GLY A 201 -16.76 0.37 17.79
CA GLY A 201 -16.85 -0.40 16.55
C GLY A 201 -15.47 -0.76 15.99
N VAL A 202 -14.49 0.13 16.11
CA VAL A 202 -13.10 -0.15 15.74
C VAL A 202 -12.51 -1.20 16.68
N GLU A 203 -12.70 -1.06 18.00
CA GLU A 203 -12.23 -2.03 19.01
C GLU A 203 -12.87 -3.41 18.81
N ALA A 204 -14.18 -3.45 18.57
CA ALA A 204 -14.91 -4.71 18.35
C ALA A 204 -14.46 -5.46 17.08
N SER A 205 -13.91 -4.76 16.08
CA SER A 205 -13.39 -5.38 14.88
C SER A 205 -12.17 -6.27 15.14
N GLY A 206 -11.45 -6.07 16.26
CA GLY A 206 -10.27 -6.82 16.68
C GLY A 206 -9.05 -6.68 15.75
N TYR A 207 -9.22 -6.02 14.60
CA TYR A 207 -8.19 -5.92 13.56
C TYR A 207 -7.57 -4.53 13.53
N SER A 208 -6.25 -4.49 13.72
CA SER A 208 -5.43 -3.25 13.59
C SER A 208 -6.01 -2.04 14.34
N VAL A 209 -6.52 -2.23 15.56
CA VAL A 209 -7.22 -1.22 16.35
C VAL A 209 -6.37 0.04 16.53
N GLU A 210 -5.13 -0.11 17.00
CA GLU A 210 -4.20 1.02 17.22
C GLU A 210 -3.96 1.83 15.93
N ARG A 211 -3.81 1.14 14.81
CA ARG A 211 -3.59 1.78 13.51
C ARG A 211 -4.83 2.54 13.03
N ARG A 212 -6.02 1.97 13.22
CA ARG A 212 -7.28 2.61 12.84
C ARG A 212 -7.55 3.84 13.71
N LEU A 213 -7.37 3.73 15.02
CA LEU A 213 -7.46 4.86 15.94
C LEU A 213 -6.39 5.91 15.65
N GLY A 214 -5.16 5.49 15.32
CA GLY A 214 -4.09 6.38 14.88
C GLY A 214 -4.44 7.17 13.61
N SER A 215 -5.17 6.57 12.67
CA SER A 215 -5.66 7.29 11.47
C SER A 215 -6.65 8.39 11.81
N LEU A 216 -7.57 8.12 12.72
CA LEU A 216 -8.55 9.11 13.19
C LEU A 216 -7.88 10.22 14.01
N ALA A 217 -6.93 9.86 14.88
CA ALA A 217 -6.13 10.81 15.64
C ALA A 217 -5.35 11.76 14.71
N THR A 218 -4.74 11.22 13.63
CA THR A 218 -4.04 12.05 12.63
C THR A 218 -4.96 13.09 11.99
N VAL A 219 -6.19 12.73 11.63
CA VAL A 219 -7.16 13.70 11.09
C VAL A 219 -7.52 14.77 12.14
N LEU A 220 -7.69 14.35 13.38
CA LEU A 220 -7.98 15.28 14.49
C LEU A 220 -6.80 16.25 14.72
N GLU A 221 -5.56 15.75 14.72
CA GLU A 221 -4.34 16.57 14.83
C GLU A 221 -4.27 17.60 13.69
N MET A 222 -4.51 17.18 12.45
CA MET A 222 -4.53 18.09 11.29
C MET A 222 -5.58 19.20 11.43
N ALA A 223 -6.72 18.89 12.02
CA ALA A 223 -7.76 19.88 12.29
C ALA A 223 -7.34 20.82 13.45
N MET A 224 -6.71 20.29 14.49
CA MET A 224 -6.19 21.09 15.63
C MET A 224 -5.05 22.03 15.23
N GLU A 225 -4.20 21.59 14.31
CA GLU A 225 -3.08 22.39 13.76
C GLU A 225 -3.54 23.42 12.70
N GLY A 226 -4.84 23.41 12.35
CA GLY A 226 -5.38 24.29 11.32
C GLY A 226 -4.96 23.93 9.88
N THR A 227 -4.40 22.75 9.66
CA THR A 227 -4.07 22.23 8.33
C THR A 227 -5.34 21.98 7.51
N ILE A 228 -6.44 21.63 8.18
CA ILE A 228 -7.78 21.47 7.64
C ILE A 228 -8.73 22.25 8.57
N GLY A 229 -9.47 23.19 8.02
CA GLY A 229 -10.32 24.12 8.81
C GLY A 229 -11.81 23.90 8.67
N SER A 230 -12.27 23.11 7.67
CA SER A 230 -13.68 22.91 7.38
C SER A 230 -14.02 21.49 6.95
N CYS A 231 -15.30 21.12 7.04
CA CYS A 231 -15.80 19.84 6.54
C CYS A 231 -15.56 19.67 5.02
N GLU A 232 -15.62 20.76 4.26
CA GLU A 232 -15.37 20.76 2.80
C GLU A 232 -13.88 20.48 2.50
N GLU A 233 -12.98 21.12 3.23
CA GLU A 233 -11.55 20.85 3.11
C GLU A 233 -11.22 19.43 3.54
N LEU A 234 -11.84 18.91 4.58
CA LEU A 234 -11.70 17.51 5.01
C LEU A 234 -12.18 16.56 3.92
N LEU A 235 -13.35 16.79 3.32
CA LEU A 235 -13.86 15.98 2.21
C LEU A 235 -12.92 16.03 1.01
N SER A 236 -12.42 17.20 0.64
CA SER A 236 -11.43 17.35 -0.42
C SER A 236 -10.17 16.54 -0.12
N HIS A 237 -9.65 16.68 1.10
CA HIS A 237 -8.44 15.97 1.55
C HIS A 237 -8.59 14.44 1.52
N LEU A 238 -9.76 13.92 1.92
CA LEU A 238 -10.07 12.49 1.92
C LEU A 238 -10.52 11.97 0.54
N THR A 239 -10.87 12.85 -0.41
CA THR A 239 -11.34 12.46 -1.75
C THR A 239 -10.25 12.59 -2.82
N ASP A 240 -9.23 13.43 -2.58
CA ASP A 240 -8.20 13.75 -3.57
C ASP A 240 -7.42 12.50 -3.99
N ARG A 241 -7.79 12.01 -5.18
CA ARG A 241 -7.17 10.88 -5.89
C ARG A 241 -6.01 11.35 -6.77
N ALA A 242 -5.29 12.41 -6.41
CA ALA A 242 -4.21 12.88 -7.26
C ALA A 242 -3.18 11.76 -7.48
N PRO A 243 -2.99 11.27 -8.73
CA PRO A 243 -1.92 10.34 -9.03
C PRO A 243 -0.59 11.07 -8.80
N GLY A 244 0.06 10.78 -7.69
CA GLY A 244 1.34 11.37 -7.31
C GLY A 244 1.31 12.54 -6.33
N GLY A 245 0.13 13.05 -5.93
CA GLY A 245 -0.02 14.24 -5.08
C GLY A 245 -0.35 13.98 -3.60
N GLY A 246 -0.49 12.73 -3.17
CA GLY A 246 -0.72 12.44 -1.76
C GLY A 246 0.41 12.99 -0.90
N ARG A 247 0.10 13.92 0.04
CA ARG A 247 1.03 14.35 1.09
C ARG A 247 1.61 13.10 1.77
N PRO A 248 2.89 13.13 2.15
CA PRO A 248 3.47 12.03 2.91
C PRO A 248 2.58 11.80 4.15
N ASP A 249 2.24 10.54 4.41
CA ASP A 249 1.63 10.11 5.65
C ASP A 249 2.50 10.71 6.79
N PRO A 250 1.99 11.61 7.62
CA PRO A 250 2.78 12.25 8.65
C PRO A 250 3.30 11.24 9.68
N ALA A 251 2.64 10.14 9.83
CA ALA A 251 3.14 9.02 10.60
C ALA A 251 4.06 8.17 9.73
N ILE A 252 5.34 8.50 9.67
CA ILE A 252 6.38 7.46 9.57
C ILE A 252 6.25 6.72 10.92
N PRO A 253 5.70 5.49 10.96
CA PRO A 253 5.74 4.74 12.20
C PRO A 253 7.21 4.70 12.61
N ARG A 254 7.54 5.14 13.82
CA ARG A 254 8.81 4.73 14.43
C ARG A 254 8.85 3.21 14.26
N PRO A 255 10.00 2.63 13.87
CA PRO A 255 10.07 1.19 13.71
C PRO A 255 9.50 0.55 14.97
N ASP A 256 8.30 0.00 14.85
CA ASP A 256 7.71 -0.77 15.92
C ASP A 256 8.54 -2.03 16.03
N MET A 257 9.24 -2.19 17.15
CA MET A 257 10.10 -3.34 17.38
C MET A 257 9.29 -4.65 17.45
N GLN A 258 7.97 -4.55 17.60
CA GLN A 258 7.06 -5.70 17.66
C GLN A 258 6.45 -6.08 16.30
N ALA A 259 6.57 -5.22 15.28
CA ALA A 259 5.93 -5.42 13.98
C ALA A 259 6.93 -5.50 12.83
N VAL A 260 6.71 -6.43 11.89
CA VAL A 260 7.47 -6.54 10.64
C VAL A 260 7.14 -5.37 9.73
N THR A 261 8.15 -4.64 9.27
CA THR A 261 7.94 -3.49 8.39
C THR A 261 7.71 -3.93 6.95
N ILE A 262 6.58 -3.56 6.36
CA ILE A 262 6.30 -3.71 4.93
C ILE A 262 6.36 -2.32 4.28
N ALA A 263 7.30 -2.10 3.35
CA ALA A 263 7.54 -0.79 2.77
C ALA A 263 7.80 -0.84 1.27
N THR A 264 7.57 0.30 0.59
CA THR A 264 8.12 0.46 -0.75
C THR A 264 9.61 0.79 -0.67
N ILE A 265 10.38 0.39 -1.70
CA ILE A 265 11.82 0.68 -1.79
C ILE A 265 12.07 2.19 -1.64
N TYR A 266 11.21 3.04 -2.20
CA TYR A 266 11.34 4.49 -2.06
C TYR A 266 11.28 4.98 -0.60
N ARG A 267 10.41 4.38 0.21
CA ARG A 267 10.26 4.74 1.63
C ARG A 267 11.35 4.19 2.52
N SER A 268 12.05 3.16 2.09
CA SER A 268 13.20 2.62 2.81
C SER A 268 14.46 3.48 2.67
N LYS A 269 14.44 4.52 1.81
CA LYS A 269 15.59 5.41 1.62
C LYS A 269 15.94 6.12 2.94
N GLY A 270 17.19 5.96 3.39
CA GLY A 270 17.66 6.52 4.66
C GLY A 270 17.42 5.63 5.88
N LEU A 271 16.62 4.56 5.74
CA LEU A 271 16.41 3.57 6.80
C LEU A 271 17.34 2.36 6.60
N ALA A 272 17.57 1.60 7.66
CA ALA A 272 18.31 0.35 7.62
C ALA A 272 17.64 -0.67 8.56
N TYR A 273 17.66 -1.93 8.16
CA TYR A 273 17.05 -3.04 8.87
C TYR A 273 18.06 -4.18 9.03
N GLU A 274 17.93 -5.01 10.05
CA GLU A 274 18.83 -6.15 10.19
C GLU A 274 18.60 -7.18 9.08
N HIS A 275 17.33 -7.51 8.79
CA HIS A 275 16.95 -8.49 7.78
C HIS A 275 16.02 -7.86 6.75
N VAL A 276 16.41 -7.91 5.49
CA VAL A 276 15.62 -7.36 4.38
C VAL A 276 15.20 -8.47 3.43
N TYR A 277 13.90 -8.51 3.13
CA TYR A 277 13.29 -9.34 2.10
C TYR A 277 12.90 -8.44 0.94
N LEU A 278 13.52 -8.63 -0.22
CA LEU A 278 13.21 -7.89 -1.42
C LEU A 278 12.29 -8.72 -2.30
N VAL A 279 11.06 -8.25 -2.44
CA VAL A 279 10.00 -8.91 -3.20
C VAL A 279 9.76 -8.17 -4.51
N GLU A 280 9.26 -8.86 -5.50
CA GLU A 280 9.00 -8.31 -6.83
C GLU A 280 10.27 -7.81 -7.54
N THR A 281 11.20 -8.69 -7.75
CA THR A 281 12.22 -8.49 -8.77
C THR A 281 11.62 -8.53 -10.18
N ALA A 282 10.34 -8.97 -10.24
CA ALA A 282 9.49 -9.02 -11.41
C ALA A 282 8.80 -7.68 -11.67
N PHE A 283 9.36 -6.87 -12.51
CA PHE A 283 8.73 -5.63 -12.95
C PHE A 283 8.02 -5.85 -14.28
N SER A 284 6.77 -6.28 -14.24
CA SER A 284 5.92 -6.26 -15.43
C SER A 284 5.83 -4.82 -15.93
N ARG A 285 6.27 -4.60 -17.16
CA ARG A 285 6.01 -3.35 -17.87
C ARG A 285 4.49 -3.21 -17.96
N ASN A 286 3.98 -2.03 -17.60
CA ASN A 286 2.60 -1.72 -17.90
C ASN A 286 2.44 -1.80 -19.42
N THR A 287 1.71 -2.79 -19.92
CA THR A 287 1.48 -3.00 -21.36
C THR A 287 0.60 -1.91 -21.97
N GLN A 288 -0.01 -1.09 -21.12
CA GLN A 288 -0.80 0.06 -21.56
C GLN A 288 0.15 1.15 -22.04
N LYS A 289 0.13 1.42 -23.35
CA LYS A 289 0.96 2.46 -23.95
C LYS A 289 0.48 3.84 -23.48
N ASP A 290 1.44 4.66 -23.07
CA ASP A 290 1.16 6.04 -22.70
C ASP A 290 0.70 6.83 -23.93
N ILE A 291 -0.42 7.53 -23.80
CA ILE A 291 -0.97 8.36 -24.90
C ILE A 291 0.03 9.44 -25.31
N LEU A 292 0.82 9.96 -24.39
CA LEU A 292 1.78 11.04 -24.63
C LEU A 292 3.13 10.73 -23.99
N LEU A 293 4.13 10.55 -24.82
CA LEU A 293 5.54 10.49 -24.40
C LEU A 293 6.23 11.84 -24.62
N ARG A 294 7.07 12.27 -23.67
CA ARG A 294 7.80 13.53 -23.71
C ARG A 294 9.29 13.30 -23.48
N ASP A 295 10.11 13.86 -24.35
CA ASP A 295 11.55 14.02 -24.11
C ASP A 295 11.82 15.51 -23.85
N LEU A 296 11.96 15.87 -22.58
CA LEU A 296 12.17 17.24 -22.15
C LEU A 296 13.55 17.79 -22.62
N HIS A 297 14.56 16.94 -22.72
CA HIS A 297 15.89 17.32 -23.19
C HIS A 297 15.90 17.63 -24.68
N ALA A 298 15.25 16.77 -25.48
CA ALA A 298 15.13 16.98 -26.91
C ALA A 298 13.97 17.93 -27.30
N ARG A 299 13.19 18.40 -26.30
CA ARG A 299 11.95 19.21 -26.50
C ARG A 299 11.00 18.60 -27.52
N ARG A 300 10.84 17.28 -27.47
CA ARG A 300 9.99 16.52 -28.37
C ARG A 300 8.89 15.80 -27.61
N GLY A 301 7.72 15.69 -28.24
CA GLY A 301 6.62 14.87 -27.76
C GLY A 301 6.17 13.92 -28.85
N ALA A 302 5.58 12.80 -28.45
CA ALA A 302 4.97 11.85 -29.37
C ALA A 302 3.66 11.34 -28.79
N VAL A 303 2.67 11.15 -29.64
CA VAL A 303 1.32 10.74 -29.28
C VAL A 303 1.06 9.34 -29.87
N TYR A 304 0.41 8.50 -29.06
CA TYR A 304 -0.12 7.20 -29.44
C TYR A 304 -1.62 7.18 -29.18
N LEU A 305 -2.41 6.88 -30.17
CA LEU A 305 -3.86 6.74 -30.06
C LEU A 305 -4.30 5.29 -30.28
N SER A 306 -3.70 4.62 -31.28
CA SER A 306 -3.92 3.19 -31.56
C SER A 306 -2.75 2.64 -32.40
N GLY A 307 -2.75 1.34 -32.70
CA GLY A 307 -1.65 0.66 -33.39
C GLY A 307 -1.14 1.35 -34.65
N GLU A 308 -2.01 1.92 -35.48
CA GLU A 308 -1.66 2.63 -36.71
C GLU A 308 -1.65 4.16 -36.56
N LEU A 309 -2.32 4.69 -35.50
CA LEU A 309 -2.44 6.11 -35.21
C LEU A 309 -1.43 6.54 -34.14
N GLN A 310 -0.18 6.70 -34.57
CA GLN A 310 0.89 7.21 -33.71
C GLN A 310 1.82 8.15 -34.50
N THR A 311 2.43 9.11 -33.78
CA THR A 311 3.44 9.96 -34.40
C THR A 311 4.69 9.15 -34.75
N PRO A 312 5.39 9.43 -35.87
CA PRO A 312 6.60 8.68 -36.28
C PRO A 312 7.70 8.65 -35.22
N ALA A 313 7.74 9.60 -34.31
CA ALA A 313 8.71 9.66 -33.22
C ALA A 313 8.34 8.75 -32.04
N TYR A 314 7.12 8.20 -31.97
CA TYR A 314 6.66 7.44 -30.82
C TYR A 314 7.51 6.20 -30.51
N PRO A 315 7.82 5.32 -31.48
CA PRO A 315 8.64 4.14 -31.19
C PRO A 315 10.03 4.48 -30.66
N LEU A 316 10.63 5.58 -31.12
CA LEU A 316 11.92 6.05 -30.62
C LEU A 316 11.82 6.55 -29.17
N LEU A 317 10.78 7.30 -28.85
CA LEU A 317 10.57 7.79 -27.47
C LEU A 317 10.18 6.65 -26.54
N GLU A 318 9.40 5.68 -27.00
CA GLU A 318 9.06 4.46 -26.25
C GLU A 318 10.32 3.64 -25.92
N LEU A 319 11.24 3.48 -26.86
CA LEU A 319 12.53 2.82 -26.62
C LEU A 319 13.37 3.57 -25.58
N ARG A 320 13.43 4.90 -25.67
CA ARG A 320 14.15 5.73 -24.68
C ARG A 320 13.52 5.65 -23.30
N GLU A 321 12.19 5.62 -23.21
CA GLU A 321 11.49 5.45 -21.94
C GLU A 321 11.79 4.07 -21.33
N GLY A 322 11.83 3.02 -22.13
CA GLY A 322 12.28 1.69 -21.68
C GLY A 322 13.72 1.70 -21.10
N TRP A 323 14.63 2.46 -21.66
CA TRP A 323 15.97 2.62 -21.10
C TRP A 323 15.97 3.39 -19.77
N ARG A 324 15.13 4.43 -19.66
CA ARG A 324 14.95 5.18 -18.39
C ARG A 324 14.39 4.30 -17.29
N GLU A 325 13.36 3.52 -17.61
CA GLU A 325 12.75 2.57 -16.67
C GLU A 325 13.76 1.50 -16.22
N ALA A 326 14.56 0.97 -17.12
CA ALA A 326 15.61 0.00 -16.80
C ALA A 326 16.69 0.62 -15.88
N ALA A 327 17.10 1.85 -16.14
CA ALA A 327 18.06 2.57 -15.30
C ALA A 327 17.49 2.88 -13.93
N GLU A 328 16.20 3.28 -13.85
CA GLU A 328 15.51 3.52 -12.58
C GLU A 328 15.36 2.22 -11.76
N THR A 329 15.01 1.12 -12.41
CA THR A 329 14.90 -0.20 -11.77
C THR A 329 16.21 -0.61 -11.11
N ARG A 330 17.34 -0.39 -11.78
CA ARG A 330 18.68 -0.67 -11.22
C ARG A 330 19.00 0.22 -10.02
N ARG A 331 18.66 1.52 -10.08
CA ARG A 331 18.82 2.45 -8.94
C ARG A 331 17.99 2.03 -7.74
N LEU A 332 16.74 1.63 -7.97
CA LEU A 332 15.86 1.14 -6.90
C LEU A 332 16.38 -0.15 -6.28
N PHE A 333 16.84 -1.08 -7.12
CA PHE A 333 17.45 -2.31 -6.61
C PHE A 333 18.67 -2.00 -5.75
N TYR A 334 19.54 -1.11 -6.20
CA TYR A 334 20.71 -0.67 -5.43
C TYR A 334 20.29 -0.06 -4.07
N VAL A 335 19.27 0.80 -4.05
CA VAL A 335 18.76 1.36 -2.80
C VAL A 335 18.27 0.26 -1.87
N ALA A 336 17.49 -0.71 -2.36
CA ALA A 336 16.99 -1.81 -1.56
C ALA A 336 18.12 -2.72 -1.04
N ALA A 337 19.07 -3.08 -1.92
CA ALA A 337 20.20 -3.95 -1.59
C ALA A 337 21.19 -3.34 -0.57
N THR A 338 21.14 -2.00 -0.40
CA THR A 338 21.96 -1.30 0.61
C THR A 338 21.22 -1.03 1.93
N ARG A 339 20.01 -1.58 2.13
CA ARG A 339 19.23 -1.41 3.37
C ARG A 339 19.54 -2.45 4.45
N PRO A 340 19.90 -3.71 4.12
CA PRO A 340 20.18 -4.71 5.14
C PRO A 340 21.49 -4.42 5.89
N ARG A 341 21.45 -4.72 7.19
CA ARG A 341 22.64 -4.73 8.06
C ARG A 341 23.22 -6.13 8.23
N THR A 342 22.34 -7.14 8.32
CA THR A 342 22.73 -8.51 8.65
C THR A 342 22.42 -9.50 7.53
N SER A 343 21.25 -9.42 6.87
CA SER A 343 20.95 -10.34 5.75
C SER A 343 20.02 -9.74 4.71
N LEU A 344 20.26 -10.10 3.45
CA LEU A 344 19.42 -9.80 2.29
C LEU A 344 18.85 -11.09 1.72
N THR A 345 17.55 -11.18 1.62
CA THR A 345 16.85 -12.25 0.89
C THR A 345 16.14 -11.65 -0.31
N VAL A 346 16.49 -12.07 -1.51
CA VAL A 346 15.87 -11.63 -2.76
C VAL A 346 14.98 -12.74 -3.27
N LEU A 347 13.68 -12.47 -3.40
CA LEU A 347 12.72 -13.42 -3.92
C LEU A 347 12.51 -13.18 -5.42
N VAL A 348 12.64 -14.24 -6.18
CA VAL A 348 12.53 -14.25 -7.65
C VAL A 348 11.41 -15.21 -8.03
N ALA A 349 10.47 -14.78 -8.87
CA ALA A 349 9.44 -15.65 -9.40
C ALA A 349 10.03 -16.75 -10.31
N GLY A 350 9.34 -17.90 -10.43
CA GLY A 350 9.73 -19.00 -11.29
C GLY A 350 9.72 -18.67 -12.80
N ASP A 351 10.11 -19.63 -13.62
CA ASP A 351 10.40 -19.42 -15.05
C ASP A 351 9.21 -18.98 -15.92
N ASP A 352 7.98 -19.19 -15.45
CA ASP A 352 6.75 -18.91 -16.20
C ASP A 352 6.17 -17.49 -16.02
N ALA A 353 6.80 -16.63 -15.23
CA ALA A 353 6.38 -15.25 -15.10
C ALA A 353 6.82 -14.45 -16.32
N GLY A 354 6.03 -14.51 -17.38
CA GLY A 354 6.30 -13.83 -18.65
C GLY A 354 6.34 -12.32 -18.50
N GLY A 355 7.38 -11.70 -19.05
CA GLY A 355 7.52 -10.25 -19.17
C GLY A 355 8.96 -9.85 -19.48
N ASP A 356 9.16 -9.20 -20.60
CA ASP A 356 10.45 -8.86 -21.22
C ASP A 356 11.39 -7.98 -20.35
N THR A 357 10.86 -7.31 -19.33
CA THR A 357 11.61 -6.39 -18.44
C THR A 357 12.21 -7.07 -17.22
N MET A 358 11.84 -8.30 -16.94
CA MET A 358 12.35 -9.09 -15.81
C MET A 358 13.73 -9.66 -16.03
N GLN A 359 14.09 -9.89 -17.27
CA GLN A 359 15.37 -10.48 -17.64
C GLN A 359 16.55 -9.63 -17.21
N THR A 360 16.39 -8.31 -17.04
CA THR A 360 17.50 -7.41 -16.72
C THR A 360 18.09 -7.57 -15.31
N LEU A 361 17.31 -8.03 -14.33
CA LEU A 361 17.83 -8.25 -12.96
C LEU A 361 17.78 -9.72 -12.53
N ARG A 362 16.78 -10.47 -13.00
CA ARG A 362 16.57 -11.87 -12.64
C ARG A 362 17.74 -12.75 -13.05
N GLU A 363 18.09 -12.76 -14.35
CA GLU A 363 19.19 -13.60 -14.85
C GLU A 363 20.53 -13.25 -14.20
N PRO A 364 20.95 -11.96 -14.11
CA PRO A 364 22.14 -11.60 -13.35
C PRO A 364 22.15 -12.03 -11.89
N LEU A 365 21.00 -11.98 -11.20
CA LEU A 365 20.88 -12.40 -9.80
C LEU A 365 21.00 -13.93 -9.68
N LEU A 366 20.33 -14.69 -10.55
CA LEU A 366 20.41 -16.14 -10.56
C LEU A 366 21.82 -16.61 -10.95
N GLU A 367 22.47 -15.95 -11.91
CA GLU A 367 23.84 -16.23 -12.32
C GLU A 367 24.82 -15.89 -11.19
N ALA A 368 24.67 -14.71 -10.55
CA ALA A 368 25.46 -14.35 -9.39
C ALA A 368 25.29 -15.37 -8.25
N ALA A 369 24.07 -15.87 -8.02
CA ALA A 369 23.82 -16.91 -7.03
C ALA A 369 24.41 -18.28 -7.39
N ARG A 370 24.66 -18.54 -8.69
CA ARG A 370 25.33 -19.78 -9.17
C ARG A 370 26.85 -19.70 -9.07
N THR A 371 27.41 -18.52 -9.29
CA THR A 371 28.85 -18.31 -9.47
C THR A 371 29.56 -17.70 -8.27
N ALA A 372 28.80 -17.17 -7.29
CA ALA A 372 29.37 -16.49 -6.14
C ALA A 372 30.04 -17.45 -5.16
N PRO A 373 31.24 -17.12 -4.65
CA PRO A 373 31.88 -17.86 -3.57
C PRO A 373 31.05 -17.74 -2.29
N GLU A 374 31.15 -18.70 -1.44
CA GLU A 374 30.52 -19.02 -0.12
C GLU A 374 29.56 -18.02 0.60
N GLY A 375 29.35 -16.79 0.14
CA GLY A 375 28.48 -15.79 0.75
C GLY A 375 27.05 -15.70 0.19
N VAL A 376 26.78 -16.24 -1.00
CA VAL A 376 25.44 -16.19 -1.64
C VAL A 376 24.85 -17.58 -1.72
N ARG A 377 23.73 -17.81 -1.05
CA ARG A 377 23.03 -19.11 -1.10
C ARG A 377 21.82 -19.03 -2.02
N ARG A 378 21.73 -19.96 -2.96
CA ARG A 378 20.53 -20.20 -3.76
C ARG A 378 19.65 -21.21 -3.03
N THR A 379 18.41 -20.86 -2.75
CA THR A 379 17.40 -21.77 -2.24
C THR A 379 16.30 -21.91 -3.30
N LEU A 380 15.99 -23.14 -3.69
CA LEU A 380 14.79 -23.45 -4.46
C LEU A 380 13.69 -23.74 -3.43
N ALA A 381 12.73 -22.84 -3.29
CA ALA A 381 11.54 -23.11 -2.49
C ALA A 381 10.54 -23.86 -3.38
N ALA A 382 10.39 -25.14 -3.16
CA ALA A 382 9.21 -25.86 -3.57
C ALA A 382 8.13 -25.59 -2.51
N ASN A 383 6.91 -25.24 -2.96
CA ASN A 383 5.67 -25.11 -2.19
C ASN A 383 5.79 -25.03 -0.67
N ALA A 384 5.24 -23.98 -0.06
CA ALA A 384 5.04 -23.87 1.39
C ALA A 384 4.08 -24.98 1.85
N GLY A 385 4.58 -26.17 2.10
CA GLY A 385 3.74 -27.34 2.44
C GLY A 385 4.52 -28.63 2.70
N SER A 386 5.84 -28.56 2.84
CA SER A 386 6.65 -29.72 3.32
C SER A 386 7.72 -29.27 4.28
#